data_1696418d141877347279a2d5a6d51fd4
#
_entry.id   1696418d141877347279a2d5a6d51fd4
#
_cell.length_a   1.000
_cell.length_b   1.000
_cell.length_c   1.000
_cell.angle_alpha   90.00
_cell.angle_beta   90.00
_cell.angle_gamma   90.00
#
_symmetry.space_group_name_H-M   'P 1'
#
loop_
_entity.id
_entity.type
_entity.pdbx_description
1 polymer ?
#
loop_
_entity_poly.entity_id
_entity_poly.type
_entity_poly.pdbx_seq_one_letter_code
_entity_poly.pdbx_strand_id
1 'polypeptide(L)'
;MAQPKLVPRMQAVPQPGQQVSFQRDGIEIARYHFGNESGRPFVFPLIGPSGRSVTRIGHPNDPQSHSHHYSVWVAHRDVNGVNFWEERGKNVGRIVHQSIEPFFDSADAAAVQTVNAWLDHTGKPLLTERRRITAQWLPNREWLLIVDLQFSATSEPVTLGKTPFGVMAVRMAKTIGVHDGGGTIRNSEGAANDKEIFWKPAKWVDYSGPITAAATEGATLFDHPANPNHPAVFHVRDDGWMGASLTFDGSRVIAPGKPLQLRYGVYVHADQPAREQLQERWEEFSRTPPFEFKPRGK
;
A
#
# COMPACT_ATOMS: atom_id res chain seq x y z
N MET A 1 3.53 -36.82 25.41
CA MET A 1 4.33 -35.96 24.49
C MET A 1 3.40 -34.98 23.83
N ALA A 2 3.70 -33.67 23.87
CA ALA A 2 2.89 -32.68 23.14
C ALA A 2 3.04 -32.94 21.61
N GLN A 3 1.93 -32.95 20.89
CA GLN A 3 1.99 -32.99 19.42
C GLN A 3 2.77 -31.79 18.89
N PRO A 4 3.69 -31.97 17.91
CA PRO A 4 4.39 -30.86 17.32
C PRO A 4 3.36 -29.92 16.67
N LYS A 5 3.47 -28.63 16.96
CA LYS A 5 2.66 -27.60 16.27
C LYS A 5 3.03 -27.61 14.79
N LEU A 6 2.02 -27.68 13.93
CA LEU A 6 2.23 -27.53 12.48
C LEU A 6 2.81 -26.13 12.23
N VAL A 7 3.85 -26.07 11.41
CA VAL A 7 4.43 -24.80 10.96
C VAL A 7 3.43 -24.13 10.02
N PRO A 8 3.03 -22.86 10.29
CA PRO A 8 2.16 -22.14 9.38
C PRO A 8 2.78 -22.00 8.00
N ARG A 9 1.99 -22.15 6.94
CA ARG A 9 2.46 -22.03 5.57
C ARG A 9 2.73 -20.58 5.18
N MET A 10 1.93 -19.64 5.71
CA MET A 10 2.17 -18.21 5.60
C MET A 10 2.81 -17.71 6.90
N GLN A 11 3.94 -17.03 6.77
CA GLN A 11 4.70 -16.51 7.90
C GLN A 11 5.18 -15.08 7.64
N ALA A 12 5.14 -14.26 8.71
CA ALA A 12 5.76 -12.95 8.76
C ALA A 12 7.06 -13.06 9.57
N VAL A 13 8.20 -13.13 8.90
CA VAL A 13 9.50 -13.47 9.48
C VAL A 13 10.35 -12.20 9.66
N PRO A 14 10.70 -11.81 10.92
CA PRO A 14 11.62 -10.71 11.16
C PRO A 14 12.96 -10.92 10.47
N GLN A 15 13.51 -9.86 9.87
CA GLN A 15 14.79 -9.86 9.20
C GLN A 15 15.70 -8.77 9.77
N PRO A 16 17.02 -8.91 9.68
CA PRO A 16 17.98 -7.85 10.00
C PRO A 16 17.67 -6.57 9.20
N GLY A 17 18.08 -5.40 9.73
CA GLY A 17 17.89 -4.12 9.03
C GLY A 17 16.46 -3.58 9.09
N GLN A 18 15.73 -3.90 10.16
CA GLN A 18 14.37 -3.39 10.38
C GLN A 18 13.40 -3.76 9.25
N GLN A 19 13.27 -5.05 9.00
CA GLN A 19 12.46 -5.60 7.92
C GLN A 19 11.62 -6.79 8.42
N VAL A 20 10.52 -7.06 7.72
CA VAL A 20 9.72 -8.28 7.88
C VAL A 20 9.47 -8.88 6.50
N SER A 21 9.89 -10.13 6.32
CA SER A 21 9.63 -10.93 5.12
C SER A 21 8.31 -11.66 5.27
N PHE A 22 7.39 -11.49 4.32
CA PHE A 22 6.20 -12.33 4.18
C PHE A 22 6.55 -13.52 3.30
N GLN A 23 6.37 -14.72 3.82
CA GLN A 23 6.81 -15.95 3.17
C GLN A 23 5.66 -16.95 3.04
N ARG A 24 5.60 -17.61 1.88
CA ARG A 24 4.77 -18.79 1.64
C ARG A 24 5.66 -20.01 1.55
N ASP A 25 5.50 -20.97 2.48
CA ASP A 25 6.33 -22.21 2.54
C ASP A 25 7.84 -21.91 2.51
N GLY A 26 8.27 -20.84 3.20
CA GLY A 26 9.67 -20.38 3.26
C GLY A 26 10.13 -19.53 2.08
N ILE A 27 9.29 -19.32 1.06
CA ILE A 27 9.61 -18.48 -0.11
C ILE A 27 9.03 -17.08 0.09
N GLU A 28 9.87 -16.04 0.00
CA GLU A 28 9.46 -14.67 0.12
C GLU A 28 8.52 -14.25 -1.02
N ILE A 29 7.40 -13.61 -0.66
CA ILE A 29 6.45 -13.02 -1.61
C ILE A 29 6.39 -11.49 -1.50
N ALA A 30 6.71 -10.94 -0.32
CA ALA A 30 6.83 -9.51 -0.10
C ALA A 30 7.72 -9.24 1.11
N ARG A 31 8.21 -7.98 1.22
CA ARG A 31 8.97 -7.53 2.39
C ARG A 31 8.56 -6.14 2.81
N TYR A 32 8.27 -5.98 4.08
CA TYR A 32 8.00 -4.68 4.71
C TYR A 32 9.31 -4.10 5.27
N HIS A 33 9.63 -2.88 4.86
CA HIS A 33 10.77 -2.11 5.30
C HIS A 33 10.30 -0.98 6.22
N PHE A 34 10.90 -0.87 7.39
CA PHE A 34 10.59 0.18 8.36
C PHE A 34 11.82 0.82 8.99
N GLY A 35 12.98 0.65 8.38
CA GLY A 35 14.21 1.34 8.75
C GLY A 35 14.12 2.86 8.50
N ASN A 36 14.84 3.63 9.30
CA ASN A 36 14.78 5.09 9.28
C ASN A 36 15.61 5.73 8.14
N GLU A 37 16.25 4.93 7.30
CA GLU A 37 17.07 5.39 6.18
C GLU A 37 16.21 5.95 5.02
N SER A 38 15.02 5.40 4.84
CA SER A 38 14.00 5.90 3.93
C SER A 38 13.04 6.82 4.70
N GLY A 39 12.59 7.89 4.09
CA GLY A 39 11.71 8.88 4.73
C GLY A 39 10.38 8.32 5.26
N ARG A 40 10.07 7.04 4.96
CA ARG A 40 8.85 6.34 5.36
C ARG A 40 8.98 4.82 5.25
N PRO A 41 8.17 4.03 6.01
CA PRO A 41 8.02 2.59 5.80
C PRO A 41 7.28 2.27 4.49
N PHE A 42 7.68 1.16 3.83
CA PHE A 42 7.12 0.72 2.55
C PHE A 42 7.19 -0.81 2.39
N VAL A 43 6.51 -1.35 1.39
CA VAL A 43 6.59 -2.77 1.03
C VAL A 43 7.26 -2.92 -0.34
N PHE A 44 8.36 -3.68 -0.39
CA PHE A 44 9.12 -4.06 -1.60
C PHE A 44 9.99 -5.28 -1.30
N PRO A 45 10.10 -6.25 -2.22
CA PRO A 45 9.35 -6.39 -3.47
C PRO A 45 7.90 -6.86 -3.23
N LEU A 46 7.06 -6.80 -4.28
CA LEU A 46 5.84 -7.59 -4.42
C LEU A 46 6.10 -8.63 -5.49
N ILE A 47 6.21 -9.89 -5.10
CA ILE A 47 6.58 -10.98 -6.01
C ILE A 47 5.31 -11.55 -6.64
N GLY A 48 5.26 -11.50 -7.96
CA GLY A 48 4.19 -12.07 -8.76
C GLY A 48 4.33 -13.58 -8.97
N PRO A 49 3.35 -14.21 -9.60
CA PRO A 49 3.32 -15.66 -9.84
C PRO A 49 4.54 -16.23 -10.58
N SER A 50 5.20 -15.44 -11.44
CA SER A 50 6.43 -15.86 -12.14
C SER A 50 7.68 -15.82 -11.26
N GLY A 51 7.59 -15.31 -10.03
CA GLY A 51 8.73 -15.09 -9.14
C GLY A 51 9.49 -13.77 -9.37
N ARG A 52 8.93 -12.85 -10.16
CA ARG A 52 9.48 -11.51 -10.39
C ARG A 52 8.71 -10.47 -9.59
N SER A 53 9.36 -9.37 -9.23
CA SER A 53 8.65 -8.26 -8.59
C SER A 53 7.81 -7.51 -9.61
N VAL A 54 6.49 -7.38 -9.35
CA VAL A 54 5.57 -6.58 -10.16
C VAL A 54 5.65 -5.09 -9.85
N THR A 55 6.45 -4.72 -8.84
CA THR A 55 6.66 -3.33 -8.41
C THR A 55 8.14 -2.95 -8.44
N ARG A 56 8.42 -1.66 -8.32
CA ARG A 56 9.80 -1.12 -8.22
C ARG A 56 9.90 0.00 -7.19
N ILE A 57 11.14 0.33 -6.81
CA ILE A 57 11.48 1.55 -6.10
C ILE A 57 11.98 2.57 -7.12
N GLY A 58 11.58 3.83 -7.00
CA GLY A 58 12.15 4.92 -7.74
C GLY A 58 13.62 5.11 -7.36
N HIS A 59 14.45 5.52 -8.30
CA HIS A 59 15.88 5.71 -8.08
C HIS A 59 16.33 7.13 -8.48
N PRO A 60 17.15 7.81 -7.67
CA PRO A 60 17.57 9.18 -7.96
C PRO A 60 18.26 9.37 -9.31
N ASN A 61 18.90 8.32 -9.82
CA ASN A 61 19.60 8.31 -11.11
C ASN A 61 18.74 7.77 -12.27
N ASP A 62 17.49 7.42 -12.03
CA ASP A 62 16.55 7.07 -13.08
C ASP A 62 15.80 8.32 -13.53
N PRO A 63 16.08 8.87 -14.73
CA PRO A 63 15.46 10.10 -15.18
C PRO A 63 13.95 9.97 -15.45
N GLN A 64 13.45 8.75 -15.56
CA GLN A 64 12.04 8.43 -15.83
C GLN A 64 11.26 8.14 -14.55
N SER A 65 11.89 8.25 -13.37
CA SER A 65 11.32 7.79 -12.12
C SER A 65 11.42 8.84 -11.02
N HIS A 66 10.44 8.82 -10.13
CA HIS A 66 10.44 9.63 -8.92
C HIS A 66 11.13 8.87 -7.79
N SER A 67 12.24 9.40 -7.24
CA SER A 67 13.01 8.76 -6.17
C SER A 67 12.21 8.51 -4.89
N HIS A 68 11.13 9.25 -4.68
CA HIS A 68 10.23 9.15 -3.53
C HIS A 68 9.10 8.11 -3.71
N HIS A 69 9.07 7.34 -4.81
CA HIS A 69 8.11 6.28 -5.04
C HIS A 69 8.67 4.92 -4.59
N TYR A 70 8.17 4.39 -3.48
CA TYR A 70 8.68 3.17 -2.85
C TYR A 70 7.75 1.96 -3.04
N SER A 71 7.60 1.47 -4.26
CA SER A 71 6.81 0.24 -4.52
C SER A 71 5.37 0.33 -4.01
N VAL A 72 5.10 -0.02 -2.75
CA VAL A 72 3.83 0.21 -2.08
C VAL A 72 4.09 1.03 -0.83
N TRP A 73 3.50 2.22 -0.74
CA TRP A 73 3.74 3.12 0.39
C TRP A 73 2.50 3.89 0.82
N VAL A 74 2.55 4.36 2.05
CA VAL A 74 1.56 5.25 2.67
C VAL A 74 2.21 6.60 2.91
N ALA A 75 1.60 7.66 2.37
CA ALA A 75 2.05 9.03 2.56
C ALA A 75 0.91 10.03 2.28
N HIS A 76 1.09 11.28 2.67
CA HIS A 76 0.17 12.37 2.34
C HIS A 76 0.93 13.67 2.13
N ARG A 77 0.58 14.45 1.10
CA ARG A 77 1.33 15.65 0.75
C ARG A 77 1.12 16.83 1.71
N ASP A 78 0.00 16.86 2.40
CA ASP A 78 -0.35 17.97 3.28
C ASP A 78 -0.95 17.46 4.60
N VAL A 79 -0.13 17.42 5.66
CA VAL A 79 -0.56 17.10 7.02
C VAL A 79 -0.23 18.32 7.90
N ASN A 80 -1.23 19.14 8.21
CA ASN A 80 -1.03 20.45 8.85
C ASN A 80 0.01 21.32 8.12
N GLY A 81 0.02 21.30 6.77
CA GLY A 81 0.97 22.04 5.95
C GLY A 81 2.32 21.34 5.76
N VAL A 82 2.59 20.19 6.40
CA VAL A 82 3.82 19.42 6.25
C VAL A 82 3.69 18.38 5.15
N ASN A 83 4.69 18.31 4.27
CA ASN A 83 4.72 17.39 3.14
C ASN A 83 5.38 16.06 3.53
N PHE A 84 4.61 14.97 3.54
CA PHE A 84 5.11 13.61 3.75
C PHE A 84 5.18 12.79 2.45
N TRP A 85 4.82 13.41 1.31
CA TRP A 85 4.85 12.74 0.01
C TRP A 85 6.24 12.79 -0.62
N GLU A 86 6.86 13.94 -0.60
CA GLU A 86 8.21 14.13 -1.13
C GLU A 86 9.28 13.84 -0.06
N GLU A 87 10.54 13.74 -0.46
CA GLU A 87 11.67 13.48 0.43
C GLU A 87 12.63 14.66 0.54
N ARG A 88 12.46 15.63 -0.34
CA ARG A 88 13.34 16.82 -0.43
C ARG A 88 12.48 18.07 -0.41
N GLY A 89 12.99 19.10 0.26
CA GLY A 89 12.31 20.38 0.38
C GLY A 89 12.41 20.98 1.77
N LYS A 90 11.89 22.18 1.96
CA LYS A 90 12.01 22.92 3.24
C LYS A 90 11.02 22.45 4.30
N ASN A 91 9.89 21.87 3.93
CA ASN A 91 8.83 21.47 4.85
C ASN A 91 8.44 20.01 4.64
N VAL A 92 9.43 19.13 4.63
CA VAL A 92 9.25 17.70 4.44
C VAL A 92 9.32 17.00 5.78
N GLY A 93 8.26 16.24 6.11
CA GLY A 93 8.20 15.39 7.28
C GLY A 93 8.72 13.98 7.02
N ARG A 94 8.80 13.18 8.08
CA ARG A 94 9.20 11.76 8.01
C ARG A 94 8.22 10.89 8.78
N ILE A 95 8.01 9.67 8.27
CA ILE A 95 7.22 8.64 8.95
C ILE A 95 8.19 7.65 9.57
N VAL A 96 8.30 7.70 10.90
CA VAL A 96 9.34 6.98 11.67
C VAL A 96 8.70 5.84 12.43
N HIS A 97 9.23 4.65 12.24
CA HIS A 97 8.83 3.47 13.00
C HIS A 97 9.10 3.63 14.49
N GLN A 98 8.15 3.24 15.33
CA GLN A 98 8.23 3.32 16.79
C GLN A 98 8.27 1.94 17.45
N SER A 99 7.40 1.04 17.02
CA SER A 99 7.33 -0.30 17.61
C SER A 99 6.63 -1.31 16.69
N ILE A 100 6.99 -2.58 16.87
CA ILE A 100 6.26 -3.72 16.28
C ILE A 100 5.32 -4.27 17.36
N GLU A 101 4.11 -4.59 16.96
CA GLU A 101 3.13 -5.37 17.72
C GLU A 101 3.21 -6.85 17.32
N PRO A 102 2.47 -7.77 17.99
CA PRO A 102 2.55 -9.20 17.70
C PRO A 102 2.31 -9.57 16.25
N PHE A 103 3.07 -10.53 15.75
CA PHE A 103 2.89 -11.16 14.45
C PHE A 103 1.70 -12.11 14.44
N PHE A 104 1.15 -12.34 13.26
CA PHE A 104 0.13 -13.34 13.01
C PHE A 104 0.56 -14.20 11.82
N ASP A 105 0.54 -15.53 12.03
CA ASP A 105 0.86 -16.53 11.02
C ASP A 105 -0.26 -17.58 10.95
N SER A 106 -0.62 -18.01 9.74
CA SER A 106 -1.65 -19.04 9.52
C SER A 106 -1.36 -19.87 8.27
N ALA A 107 -2.32 -20.73 7.91
CA ALA A 107 -2.24 -21.50 6.66
C ALA A 107 -2.22 -20.59 5.43
N ASP A 108 -3.04 -19.54 5.42
CA ASP A 108 -3.31 -18.74 4.21
C ASP A 108 -3.02 -17.25 4.38
N ALA A 109 -2.67 -16.78 5.57
CA ALA A 109 -2.34 -15.38 5.80
C ALA A 109 -1.26 -15.20 6.86
N ALA A 110 -0.44 -14.16 6.68
CA ALA A 110 0.48 -13.69 7.70
C ALA A 110 0.38 -12.17 7.83
N ALA A 111 0.56 -11.63 9.03
CA ALA A 111 0.47 -10.20 9.25
C ALA A 111 1.47 -9.68 10.27
N VAL A 112 1.84 -8.40 10.11
CA VAL A 112 2.59 -7.61 11.08
C VAL A 112 1.81 -6.34 11.41
N GLN A 113 1.85 -5.93 12.67
CA GLN A 113 1.33 -4.64 13.09
C GLN A 113 2.50 -3.76 13.54
N THR A 114 2.45 -2.49 13.18
CA THR A 114 3.45 -1.50 13.55
C THR A 114 2.80 -0.21 14.02
N VAL A 115 3.56 0.56 14.79
CA VAL A 115 3.24 1.93 15.17
C VAL A 115 4.29 2.83 14.59
N ASN A 116 3.85 3.89 13.92
CA ASN A 116 4.70 4.88 13.29
C ASN A 116 4.30 6.28 13.80
N ALA A 117 5.28 7.17 13.92
CA ALA A 117 5.06 8.58 14.18
C ALA A 117 5.30 9.38 12.91
N TRP A 118 4.38 10.27 12.58
CA TRP A 118 4.54 11.24 11.51
C TRP A 118 5.12 12.51 12.12
N LEU A 119 6.41 12.75 11.85
CA LEU A 119 7.19 13.84 12.43
C LEU A 119 7.37 14.95 11.39
N ASP A 120 7.18 16.21 11.81
CA ASP A 120 7.52 17.34 10.98
C ASP A 120 9.05 17.49 10.80
N HIS A 121 9.48 18.50 10.07
CA HIS A 121 10.88 18.78 9.79
C HIS A 121 11.72 19.14 11.05
N THR A 122 11.05 19.48 12.17
CA THR A 122 11.71 19.75 13.47
C THR A 122 11.78 18.50 14.35
N GLY A 123 11.13 17.41 13.96
CA GLY A 123 10.98 16.18 14.74
C GLY A 123 9.77 16.17 15.69
N LYS A 124 8.88 17.17 15.60
CA LYS A 124 7.65 17.21 16.39
C LYS A 124 6.63 16.20 15.84
N PRO A 125 6.04 15.33 16.66
CA PRO A 125 5.02 14.41 16.23
C PRO A 125 3.68 15.13 15.97
N LEU A 126 3.14 14.95 14.78
CA LEU A 126 1.83 15.45 14.37
C LEU A 126 0.77 14.35 14.52
N LEU A 127 1.08 13.15 14.10
CA LEU A 127 0.15 12.05 13.91
C LEU A 127 0.79 10.72 14.36
N THR A 128 0.01 9.89 15.03
CA THR A 128 0.37 8.48 15.26
C THR A 128 -0.40 7.62 14.28
N GLU A 129 0.32 6.73 13.61
CA GLU A 129 -0.23 5.73 12.71
C GLU A 129 -0.05 4.34 13.29
N ARG A 130 -1.13 3.56 13.40
CA ARG A 130 -1.06 2.11 13.55
C ARG A 130 -1.33 1.50 12.19
N ARG A 131 -0.45 0.62 11.77
CA ARG A 131 -0.51 -0.06 10.47
C ARG A 131 -0.52 -1.57 10.69
N ARG A 132 -1.48 -2.25 10.06
CA ARG A 132 -1.43 -3.70 9.90
C ARG A 132 -1.24 -4.00 8.44
N ILE A 133 -0.22 -4.78 8.12
CA ILE A 133 0.03 -5.32 6.79
C ILE A 133 -0.25 -6.81 6.86
N THR A 134 -1.14 -7.30 6.02
CA THR A 134 -1.49 -8.72 5.88
C THR A 134 -1.19 -9.17 4.47
N ALA A 135 -0.41 -10.24 4.32
CA ALA A 135 -0.26 -10.95 3.06
C ALA A 135 -1.19 -12.19 3.11
N GLN A 136 -2.20 -12.22 2.25
CA GLN A 136 -3.18 -13.30 2.14
C GLN A 136 -2.95 -14.06 0.84
N TRP A 137 -2.64 -15.34 0.96
CA TRP A 137 -2.43 -16.23 -0.18
C TRP A 137 -3.76 -16.65 -0.81
N LEU A 138 -3.77 -16.69 -2.13
CA LEU A 138 -4.91 -17.08 -2.96
C LEU A 138 -4.50 -18.24 -3.89
N PRO A 139 -5.46 -18.88 -4.59
CA PRO A 139 -5.14 -19.86 -5.63
C PRO A 139 -4.23 -19.28 -6.73
N ASN A 140 -3.65 -20.14 -7.56
CA ASN A 140 -2.85 -19.80 -8.74
C ASN A 140 -1.57 -18.98 -8.44
N ARG A 141 -1.04 -19.08 -7.21
CA ARG A 141 0.12 -18.29 -6.74
C ARG A 141 -0.15 -16.78 -6.71
N GLU A 142 -1.38 -16.39 -6.71
CA GLU A 142 -1.82 -15.02 -6.52
C GLU A 142 -1.95 -14.71 -5.02
N TRP A 143 -1.99 -13.44 -4.66
CA TRP A 143 -2.11 -13.05 -3.27
C TRP A 143 -2.57 -11.60 -3.12
N LEU A 144 -3.09 -11.27 -1.95
CA LEU A 144 -3.60 -9.95 -1.62
C LEU A 144 -2.78 -9.35 -0.48
N LEU A 145 -2.17 -8.20 -0.70
CA LEU A 145 -1.62 -7.35 0.34
C LEU A 145 -2.74 -6.45 0.88
N ILE A 146 -3.09 -6.61 2.14
CA ILE A 146 -4.07 -5.76 2.80
C ILE A 146 -3.35 -4.79 3.73
N VAL A 147 -3.67 -3.51 3.62
CA VAL A 147 -3.12 -2.46 4.46
C VAL A 147 -4.26 -1.81 5.23
N ASP A 148 -4.34 -2.11 6.52
CA ASP A 148 -5.23 -1.44 7.45
C ASP A 148 -4.47 -0.34 8.19
N LEU A 149 -5.05 0.85 8.27
CA LEU A 149 -4.46 2.04 8.87
C LEU A 149 -5.39 2.63 9.92
N GLN A 150 -4.82 3.09 11.02
CA GLN A 150 -5.50 3.93 11.98
C GLN A 150 -4.64 5.16 12.25
N PHE A 151 -5.11 6.32 11.84
CA PHE A 151 -4.48 7.61 12.12
C PHE A 151 -5.10 8.26 13.34
N SER A 152 -4.29 8.65 14.30
CA SER A 152 -4.72 9.30 15.54
C SER A 152 -3.97 10.62 15.73
N ALA A 153 -4.72 11.69 15.89
CA ALA A 153 -4.16 12.96 16.36
C ALA A 153 -3.67 12.81 17.80
N THR A 154 -2.55 13.44 18.13
CA THR A 154 -1.96 13.37 19.48
C THR A 154 -2.74 14.22 20.49
N SER A 155 -2.53 15.52 20.52
CA SER A 155 -3.20 16.45 21.44
C SER A 155 -4.08 17.47 20.73
N GLU A 156 -3.70 17.84 19.50
CA GLU A 156 -4.39 18.82 18.68
C GLU A 156 -4.99 18.17 17.44
N PRO A 157 -6.07 18.73 16.86
CA PRO A 157 -6.60 18.24 15.60
C PRO A 157 -5.54 18.27 14.48
N VAL A 158 -5.55 17.26 13.65
CA VAL A 158 -4.66 17.14 12.48
C VAL A 158 -5.50 17.24 11.22
N THR A 159 -5.15 18.17 10.33
CA THR A 159 -5.78 18.33 9.03
C THR A 159 -4.96 17.64 7.96
N LEU A 160 -5.56 16.68 7.28
CA LEU A 160 -5.11 16.20 5.98
C LEU A 160 -5.66 17.17 4.92
N GLY A 161 -4.80 17.98 4.32
CA GLY A 161 -5.17 19.02 3.37
C GLY A 161 -5.68 18.46 2.04
N LYS A 162 -6.37 19.28 1.25
CA LYS A 162 -6.83 18.91 -0.08
C LYS A 162 -5.64 18.66 -1.02
N THR A 163 -5.53 17.45 -1.55
CA THR A 163 -4.45 17.06 -2.47
C THR A 163 -4.81 15.78 -3.24
N PRO A 164 -4.32 15.60 -4.48
CA PRO A 164 -4.40 14.32 -5.18
C PRO A 164 -3.34 13.29 -4.69
N PHE A 165 -2.42 13.68 -3.80
CA PHE A 165 -1.26 12.86 -3.37
C PHE A 165 -1.44 12.31 -1.96
N GLY A 166 -1.96 11.11 -1.87
CA GLY A 166 -2.17 10.36 -0.63
C GLY A 166 -3.60 9.78 -0.54
N VAL A 167 -3.78 8.66 0.16
CA VAL A 167 -2.91 8.07 1.20
C VAL A 167 -2.10 6.89 0.66
N MET A 168 -2.68 6.04 -0.17
CA MET A 168 -2.09 4.78 -0.64
C MET A 168 -1.60 4.89 -2.08
N ALA A 169 -0.40 4.38 -2.34
CA ALA A 169 0.17 4.44 -3.68
C ALA A 169 1.01 3.18 -4.01
N VAL A 170 1.09 2.88 -5.31
CA VAL A 170 1.83 1.75 -5.88
C VAL A 170 2.65 2.21 -7.07
N ARG A 171 3.92 1.77 -7.13
CA ARG A 171 4.82 1.98 -8.26
C ARG A 171 5.11 0.66 -8.94
N MET A 172 4.57 0.47 -10.14
CA MET A 172 4.71 -0.76 -10.92
C MET A 172 6.11 -0.92 -11.50
N ALA A 173 6.50 -2.16 -11.76
CA ALA A 173 7.74 -2.48 -12.46
C ALA A 173 7.79 -1.76 -13.83
N LYS A 174 8.99 -1.38 -14.27
CA LYS A 174 9.18 -0.63 -15.53
C LYS A 174 8.56 -1.35 -16.73
N THR A 175 8.72 -2.68 -16.81
CA THR A 175 8.18 -3.49 -17.89
C THR A 175 6.64 -3.55 -17.93
N ILE A 176 5.97 -3.29 -16.80
CA ILE A 176 4.52 -3.23 -16.69
C ILE A 176 3.99 -1.82 -17.05
N GLY A 177 4.81 -0.78 -16.95
CA GLY A 177 4.41 0.58 -17.31
C GLY A 177 3.88 0.67 -18.75
N VAL A 178 2.85 1.49 -18.98
CA VAL A 178 2.29 1.71 -20.32
C VAL A 178 3.35 2.30 -21.25
N HIS A 179 3.99 3.38 -20.80
CA HIS A 179 5.02 4.10 -21.56
C HIS A 179 6.26 3.25 -21.83
N ASP A 180 6.78 2.57 -20.80
CA ASP A 180 8.09 1.90 -20.87
C ASP A 180 7.98 0.43 -21.32
N GLY A 181 6.88 -0.26 -20.99
CA GLY A 181 6.77 -1.71 -21.12
C GLY A 181 5.57 -2.20 -21.95
N GLY A 182 4.69 -1.32 -22.36
CA GLY A 182 3.48 -1.68 -23.12
C GLY A 182 2.39 -2.34 -22.29
N GLY A 183 2.33 -2.02 -20.98
CA GLY A 183 1.25 -2.44 -20.10
C GLY A 183 -0.06 -1.69 -20.36
N THR A 184 -1.06 -1.98 -19.55
CA THR A 184 -2.41 -1.39 -19.65
C THR A 184 -2.90 -1.02 -18.25
N ILE A 185 -3.58 0.12 -18.14
CA ILE A 185 -4.30 0.52 -16.92
C ILE A 185 -5.80 0.35 -17.19
N ARG A 186 -6.55 -0.20 -16.21
CA ARG A 186 -8.01 -0.35 -16.30
C ARG A 186 -8.62 -0.04 -14.94
N ASN A 187 -9.90 0.35 -14.92
CA ASN A 187 -10.61 0.58 -13.68
C ASN A 187 -11.97 -0.15 -13.61
N SER A 188 -12.60 -0.07 -12.45
CA SER A 188 -13.93 -0.66 -12.21
C SER A 188 -15.02 -0.09 -13.11
N GLU A 189 -14.86 1.10 -13.64
CA GLU A 189 -15.85 1.82 -14.45
C GLU A 189 -15.73 1.51 -15.96
N GLY A 190 -14.75 0.69 -16.37
CA GLY A 190 -14.52 0.29 -17.75
C GLY A 190 -13.64 1.26 -18.53
N ALA A 191 -13.06 2.27 -17.89
CA ALA A 191 -12.09 3.16 -18.49
C ALA A 191 -10.71 2.51 -18.62
N ALA A 192 -9.93 2.92 -19.61
CA ALA A 192 -8.61 2.39 -19.90
C ALA A 192 -7.55 3.50 -20.04
N ASN A 193 -6.36 3.20 -19.53
CA ASN A 193 -5.18 4.05 -19.53
C ASN A 193 -5.36 5.41 -18.82
N ASP A 194 -4.28 6.13 -18.69
CA ASP A 194 -4.20 7.35 -17.89
C ASP A 194 -5.19 8.42 -18.36
N LYS A 195 -5.35 8.64 -19.65
CA LYS A 195 -6.23 9.70 -20.21
C LYS A 195 -7.68 9.59 -19.77
N GLU A 196 -8.18 8.36 -19.58
CA GLU A 196 -9.59 8.14 -19.20
C GLU A 196 -9.76 8.00 -17.69
N ILE A 197 -8.72 7.51 -16.97
CA ILE A 197 -8.79 7.16 -15.53
C ILE A 197 -8.30 8.31 -14.65
N PHE A 198 -7.40 9.15 -15.15
CA PHE A 198 -6.77 10.22 -14.38
C PHE A 198 -7.79 11.12 -13.70
N TRP A 199 -7.72 11.17 -12.36
CA TRP A 199 -8.62 11.91 -11.49
C TRP A 199 -10.10 11.52 -11.62
N LYS A 200 -10.38 10.26 -11.91
CA LYS A 200 -11.72 9.71 -11.88
C LYS A 200 -11.94 8.81 -10.66
N PRO A 201 -13.15 8.79 -10.09
CA PRO A 201 -13.48 7.87 -9.03
C PRO A 201 -13.57 6.43 -9.57
N ALA A 202 -13.08 5.47 -8.77
CA ALA A 202 -13.20 4.05 -9.07
C ALA A 202 -13.11 3.23 -7.78
N LYS A 203 -13.67 2.02 -7.80
CA LYS A 203 -13.53 1.05 -6.70
C LYS A 203 -12.15 0.43 -6.69
N TRP A 204 -11.57 0.28 -7.87
CA TRP A 204 -10.24 -0.27 -8.09
C TRP A 204 -9.63 0.22 -9.40
N VAL A 205 -8.30 0.20 -9.43
CA VAL A 205 -7.49 0.41 -10.63
C VAL A 205 -6.50 -0.75 -10.75
N ASP A 206 -6.46 -1.37 -11.92
CA ASP A 206 -5.56 -2.44 -12.31
C ASP A 206 -4.45 -1.91 -13.21
N TYR A 207 -3.25 -2.42 -12.99
CA TYR A 207 -2.10 -2.16 -13.83
C TYR A 207 -1.43 -3.49 -14.18
N SER A 208 -1.56 -3.93 -15.44
CA SER A 208 -1.06 -5.21 -15.94
C SER A 208 -0.14 -5.00 -17.14
N GLY A 209 0.89 -5.84 -17.28
CA GLY A 209 1.80 -5.76 -18.41
C GLY A 209 2.85 -6.86 -18.42
N PRO A 210 3.72 -6.89 -19.44
CA PRO A 210 4.80 -7.88 -19.52
C PRO A 210 5.73 -7.78 -18.32
N ILE A 211 6.00 -8.91 -17.65
CA ILE A 211 6.99 -8.98 -16.56
C ILE A 211 8.22 -9.81 -17.00
N THR A 212 8.01 -10.75 -17.90
CA THR A 212 9.06 -11.48 -18.61
C THR A 212 8.65 -11.65 -20.08
N ALA A 213 9.51 -12.23 -20.91
CA ALA A 213 9.18 -12.53 -22.30
C ALA A 213 8.00 -13.54 -22.45
N ALA A 214 7.70 -14.29 -21.38
CA ALA A 214 6.70 -15.36 -21.39
C ALA A 214 5.55 -15.16 -20.39
N ALA A 215 5.57 -14.07 -19.59
CA ALA A 215 4.56 -13.83 -18.56
C ALA A 215 4.11 -12.38 -18.54
N THR A 216 2.81 -12.20 -18.43
CA THR A 216 2.12 -10.94 -18.09
C THR A 216 1.64 -11.07 -16.65
N GLU A 217 1.83 -10.03 -15.86
CA GLU A 217 1.40 -9.97 -14.46
C GLU A 217 0.98 -8.54 -14.12
N GLY A 218 0.35 -8.38 -12.98
CA GLY A 218 -0.07 -7.06 -12.55
C GLY A 218 -0.37 -6.94 -11.08
N ALA A 219 -0.81 -5.74 -10.72
CA ALA A 219 -1.36 -5.47 -9.41
C ALA A 219 -2.58 -4.54 -9.54
N THR A 220 -3.63 -4.88 -8.79
CA THR A 220 -4.85 -4.08 -8.70
C THR A 220 -4.92 -3.39 -7.34
N LEU A 221 -5.00 -2.07 -7.30
CA LEU A 221 -5.20 -1.30 -6.07
C LEU A 221 -6.70 -1.16 -5.80
N PHE A 222 -7.14 -1.72 -4.67
CA PHE A 222 -8.51 -1.72 -4.18
C PHE A 222 -8.73 -0.61 -3.15
N ASP A 223 -9.79 0.17 -3.33
CA ASP A 223 -10.34 1.04 -2.31
C ASP A 223 -11.49 0.35 -1.59
N HIS A 224 -11.52 0.42 -0.25
CA HIS A 224 -12.52 -0.27 0.55
C HIS A 224 -13.75 0.60 0.81
N PRO A 225 -15.00 0.05 0.77
CA PRO A 225 -16.23 0.84 0.98
C PRO A 225 -16.32 1.57 2.32
N ALA A 226 -15.61 1.09 3.36
CA ALA A 226 -15.55 1.78 4.64
C ALA A 226 -14.63 3.00 4.65
N ASN A 227 -13.82 3.22 3.61
CA ASN A 227 -13.00 4.41 3.50
C ASN A 227 -13.89 5.63 3.27
N PRO A 228 -13.61 6.76 3.93
CA PRO A 228 -14.30 8.00 3.63
C PRO A 228 -14.07 8.42 2.18
N ASN A 229 -15.12 8.91 1.52
CA ASN A 229 -15.14 9.31 0.10
C ASN A 229 -14.93 8.14 -0.88
N HIS A 230 -15.28 6.91 -0.45
CA HIS A 230 -15.39 5.80 -1.41
C HIS A 230 -16.50 6.09 -2.46
N PRO A 231 -16.29 5.79 -3.76
CA PRO A 231 -15.04 5.29 -4.36
C PRO A 231 -13.97 6.37 -4.47
N ALA A 232 -12.72 5.98 -4.19
CA ALA A 232 -11.59 6.90 -4.23
C ALA A 232 -11.35 7.48 -5.62
N VAL A 233 -10.94 8.74 -5.69
CA VAL A 233 -10.40 9.32 -6.93
C VAL A 233 -8.98 8.82 -7.12
N PHE A 234 -8.69 8.23 -8.30
CA PHE A 234 -7.38 7.69 -8.59
C PHE A 234 -6.50 8.65 -9.38
N HIS A 235 -5.27 8.78 -8.93
CA HIS A 235 -4.20 9.40 -9.69
C HIS A 235 -3.38 8.30 -10.34
N VAL A 236 -3.37 8.24 -11.66
CA VAL A 236 -2.62 7.26 -12.45
C VAL A 236 -1.71 7.95 -13.45
N ARG A 237 -0.62 7.29 -13.83
CA ARG A 237 0.31 7.74 -14.86
C ARG A 237 0.73 6.57 -15.72
N ASP A 238 1.00 6.82 -16.99
CA ASP A 238 1.48 5.85 -17.96
C ASP A 238 2.88 5.30 -17.65
N ASP A 239 3.64 5.98 -16.78
CA ASP A 239 4.96 5.58 -16.31
C ASP A 239 4.94 4.55 -15.15
N GLY A 240 3.79 3.94 -14.84
CA GLY A 240 3.64 2.86 -13.87
C GLY A 240 3.25 3.30 -12.45
N TRP A 241 2.67 4.49 -12.29
CA TRP A 241 2.20 4.92 -10.97
C TRP A 241 0.67 4.94 -10.87
N MET A 242 0.15 4.46 -9.73
CA MET A 242 -1.25 4.57 -9.34
C MET A 242 -1.37 4.87 -7.85
N GLY A 243 -2.34 5.70 -7.47
CA GLY A 243 -2.62 6.05 -6.08
C GLY A 243 -4.09 6.37 -5.84
N ALA A 244 -4.60 5.98 -4.67
CA ALA A 244 -5.93 6.30 -4.20
C ALA A 244 -5.90 7.59 -3.37
N SER A 245 -6.59 8.63 -3.84
CA SER A 245 -6.55 9.98 -3.27
C SER A 245 -7.68 10.18 -2.25
N LEU A 246 -7.34 10.16 -0.98
CA LEU A 246 -8.31 10.30 0.12
C LEU A 246 -8.93 11.70 0.21
N THR A 247 -8.15 12.74 -0.08
CA THR A 247 -8.50 14.15 0.12
C THR A 247 -8.55 14.94 -1.18
N PHE A 248 -8.87 14.27 -2.30
CA PHE A 248 -8.93 14.91 -3.61
C PHE A 248 -9.95 16.06 -3.64
N ASP A 249 -11.14 15.84 -3.12
CA ASP A 249 -12.25 16.81 -3.18
C ASP A 249 -12.22 17.83 -2.04
N GLY A 250 -11.58 17.52 -0.93
CA GLY A 250 -11.54 18.39 0.25
C GLY A 250 -10.65 17.88 1.36
N SER A 251 -10.30 18.77 2.28
CA SER A 251 -9.52 18.43 3.47
C SER A 251 -10.33 17.58 4.45
N ARG A 252 -9.62 16.85 5.33
CA ARG A 252 -10.20 16.02 6.39
C ARG A 252 -9.50 16.29 7.72
N VAL A 253 -10.28 16.51 8.77
CA VAL A 253 -9.76 16.73 10.13
C VAL A 253 -9.83 15.42 10.91
N ILE A 254 -8.73 15.06 11.57
CA ILE A 254 -8.64 13.99 12.55
C ILE A 254 -8.62 14.66 13.93
N ALA A 255 -9.70 14.52 14.67
CA ALA A 255 -9.80 15.07 16.03
C ALA A 255 -9.17 14.14 17.07
N PRO A 256 -8.60 14.65 18.18
CA PRO A 256 -8.16 13.83 19.28
C PRO A 256 -9.28 12.90 19.78
N GLY A 257 -8.95 11.63 20.02
CA GLY A 257 -9.90 10.61 20.44
C GLY A 257 -10.86 10.09 19.35
N LYS A 258 -10.79 10.61 18.11
CA LYS A 258 -11.60 10.15 16.97
C LYS A 258 -10.66 9.74 15.82
N PRO A 259 -10.08 8.53 15.88
CA PRO A 259 -9.13 8.09 14.86
C PRO A 259 -9.81 7.89 13.50
N LEU A 260 -9.06 8.18 12.45
CA LEU A 260 -9.43 7.85 11.08
C LEU A 260 -8.95 6.43 10.76
N GLN A 261 -9.86 5.57 10.33
CA GLN A 261 -9.54 4.22 9.88
C GLN A 261 -9.65 4.14 8.37
N LEU A 262 -8.70 3.43 7.75
CA LEU A 262 -8.64 3.20 6.31
C LEU A 262 -8.23 1.75 6.02
N ARG A 263 -8.70 1.22 4.90
CA ARG A 263 -8.32 -0.10 4.41
C ARG A 263 -8.13 -0.08 2.91
N TYR A 264 -7.01 -0.62 2.45
CA TYR A 264 -6.68 -0.77 1.04
C TYR A 264 -6.20 -2.19 0.76
N GLY A 265 -6.40 -2.66 -0.48
CA GLY A 265 -5.88 -3.92 -0.96
C GLY A 265 -4.98 -3.72 -2.18
N VAL A 266 -3.91 -4.52 -2.29
CA VAL A 266 -3.12 -4.63 -3.53
C VAL A 266 -3.14 -6.10 -3.92
N TYR A 267 -3.94 -6.43 -4.93
CA TYR A 267 -4.07 -7.79 -5.45
C TYR A 267 -3.01 -8.03 -6.52
N VAL A 268 -2.10 -8.96 -6.24
CA VAL A 268 -1.02 -9.38 -7.15
C VAL A 268 -1.47 -10.62 -7.89
N HIS A 269 -1.47 -10.57 -9.21
CA HIS A 269 -2.10 -11.58 -10.05
C HIS A 269 -1.28 -11.92 -11.30
N ALA A 270 -1.59 -13.10 -11.86
CA ALA A 270 -1.14 -13.52 -13.17
C ALA A 270 -1.96 -12.86 -14.28
N ASP A 271 -1.41 -12.83 -15.47
CA ASP A 271 -2.06 -12.41 -16.71
C ASP A 271 -2.68 -10.98 -16.65
N GLN A 272 -3.65 -10.76 -17.47
CA GLN A 272 -4.52 -9.59 -17.48
C GLN A 272 -5.97 -10.07 -17.22
N PRO A 273 -6.40 -10.22 -15.95
CA PRO A 273 -7.70 -10.78 -15.61
C PRO A 273 -8.84 -10.00 -16.28
N ALA A 274 -9.95 -10.66 -16.62
CA ALA A 274 -11.13 -9.96 -17.07
C ALA A 274 -11.64 -8.98 -16.00
N ARG A 275 -12.34 -7.93 -16.41
CA ARG A 275 -12.89 -6.91 -15.51
C ARG A 275 -13.80 -7.53 -14.44
N GLU A 276 -14.59 -8.52 -14.84
CA GLU A 276 -15.51 -9.26 -13.98
C GLU A 276 -14.75 -10.02 -12.87
N GLN A 277 -13.62 -10.63 -13.19
CA GLN A 277 -12.77 -11.33 -12.23
C GLN A 277 -12.15 -10.36 -11.21
N LEU A 278 -11.68 -9.18 -11.65
CA LEU A 278 -11.19 -8.13 -10.76
C LEU A 278 -12.31 -7.58 -9.87
N GLN A 279 -13.52 -7.44 -10.41
CA GLN A 279 -14.69 -7.00 -9.66
C GLN A 279 -15.07 -8.03 -8.58
N GLU A 280 -15.06 -9.33 -8.88
CA GLU A 280 -15.29 -10.41 -7.90
C GLU A 280 -14.26 -10.38 -6.77
N ARG A 281 -12.97 -10.21 -7.09
CA ARG A 281 -11.91 -10.09 -6.09
C ARG A 281 -12.07 -8.85 -5.20
N TRP A 282 -12.46 -7.72 -5.81
CA TRP A 282 -12.78 -6.53 -5.03
C TRP A 282 -13.99 -6.76 -4.10
N GLU A 283 -15.04 -7.44 -4.56
CA GLU A 283 -16.21 -7.76 -3.75
C GLU A 283 -15.87 -8.68 -2.57
N GLU A 284 -15.02 -9.69 -2.78
CA GLU A 284 -14.51 -10.53 -1.68
C GLU A 284 -13.76 -9.69 -0.65
N PHE A 285 -12.85 -8.80 -1.09
CA PHE A 285 -12.13 -7.88 -0.23
C PHE A 285 -13.07 -6.93 0.52
N SER A 286 -14.08 -6.38 -0.15
CA SER A 286 -15.02 -5.39 0.39
C SER A 286 -15.96 -5.95 1.47
N ARG A 287 -16.21 -7.26 1.47
CA ARG A 287 -17.06 -7.93 2.49
C ARG A 287 -16.37 -8.08 3.84
N THR A 288 -15.05 -8.00 3.89
CA THR A 288 -14.30 -8.09 5.15
C THR A 288 -14.12 -6.70 5.77
N PRO A 289 -14.56 -6.48 7.02
CA PRO A 289 -14.43 -5.15 7.64
C PRO A 289 -12.95 -4.77 7.84
N PRO A 290 -12.65 -3.46 7.96
CA PRO A 290 -11.34 -3.01 8.40
C PRO A 290 -10.93 -3.65 9.73
N PHE A 291 -9.62 -3.84 9.90
CA PHE A 291 -9.09 -4.41 11.13
C PHE A 291 -9.32 -3.47 12.32
N GLU A 292 -9.89 -4.00 13.40
CA GLU A 292 -10.08 -3.26 14.64
C GLU A 292 -8.79 -3.27 15.48
N PHE A 293 -8.14 -2.11 15.57
CA PHE A 293 -6.99 -1.94 16.42
C PHE A 293 -7.43 -1.82 17.89
N LYS A 294 -7.11 -2.82 18.71
CA LYS A 294 -7.42 -2.81 20.14
C LYS A 294 -6.73 -1.61 20.84
N PRO A 295 -7.36 -1.00 21.85
CA PRO A 295 -6.69 0.00 22.67
C PRO A 295 -5.37 -0.58 23.21
N ARG A 296 -4.31 0.23 23.26
CA ARG A 296 -3.10 -0.16 23.96
C ARG A 296 -3.42 -0.20 25.46
N GLY A 297 -3.15 -1.34 26.08
CA GLY A 297 -3.14 -1.41 27.54
C GLY A 297 -2.19 -0.35 28.10
N LYS A 298 -2.62 0.30 29.15
CA LYS A 298 -1.77 1.24 29.91
C LYS A 298 -0.65 0.52 30.58
#